data_3fe13b4046eceafacc94a887b3f06549
#
_entry.id   3fe13b4046eceafacc94a887b3f06549
#
_cell.length_a   1.000
_cell.length_b   1.000
_cell.length_c   1.000
_cell.angle_alpha   90.00
_cell.angle_beta   90.00
_cell.angle_gamma   90.00
#
_symmetry.space_group_name_H-M   'P 1'
#
loop_
_entity.id
_entity.type
_entity.pdbx_description
1 polymer ?
#
loop_
_entity_poly.entity_id
_entity_poly.type
_entity_poly.pdbx_seq_one_letter_code
_entity_poly.pdbx_strand_id
1 'polypeptide(L)'
;METKNIMIVGVGGQGSLLASKLLGHLLMEQGYDVKVSEVHGMSQRGGSVVTYVRYGDKVYSPVIDKGEAHCIVSFELLEAARWLEYLRPDGQIVTSTQQIDPMPVITGAVAYPEDLVAKMQAAGAKVDALDCLALAEEAGSSKAVNLVLMGRLSHYFDFPEEAWQEAIEACVPPKFLELNKKAFALGQKA
;
A
#
# COMPACT_ATOMS: atom_id res chain seq x y z
N MET A 1 14.22 14.05 -12.51
CA MET A 1 14.04 12.61 -12.20
C MET A 1 12.90 12.04 -13.03
N GLU A 2 13.03 10.81 -13.51
CA GLU A 2 11.94 10.10 -14.19
C GLU A 2 10.74 9.93 -13.24
N THR A 3 9.51 10.02 -13.78
CA THR A 3 8.29 9.83 -12.99
C THR A 3 8.24 8.41 -12.41
N LYS A 4 7.99 8.31 -11.11
CA LYS A 4 7.77 7.05 -10.41
C LYS A 4 6.28 6.84 -10.16
N ASN A 5 5.86 5.60 -10.26
CA ASN A 5 4.48 5.16 -10.22
C ASN A 5 4.27 4.15 -9.10
N ILE A 6 3.42 4.47 -8.13
CA ILE A 6 3.08 3.61 -7.00
C ILE A 6 1.57 3.39 -7.02
N MET A 7 1.16 2.14 -6.91
CA MET A 7 -0.24 1.80 -6.71
C MET A 7 -0.44 1.35 -5.28
N ILE A 8 -1.46 1.89 -4.62
CA ILE A 8 -1.91 1.44 -3.30
C ILE A 8 -3.26 0.77 -3.51
N VAL A 9 -3.33 -0.52 -3.22
CA VAL A 9 -4.51 -1.33 -3.50
C VAL A 9 -4.98 -2.05 -2.24
N GLY A 10 -6.27 -2.37 -2.19
CA GLY A 10 -6.85 -3.08 -1.06
C GLY A 10 -8.36 -3.13 -1.12
N VAL A 11 -8.95 -3.51 0.00
CA VAL A 11 -10.38 -3.54 0.20
C VAL A 11 -10.82 -2.30 0.97
N GLY A 12 -11.91 -1.69 0.55
CA GLY A 12 -12.44 -0.47 1.15
C GLY A 12 -12.64 -0.59 2.66
N GLY A 13 -12.07 0.36 3.40
CA GLY A 13 -12.06 0.39 4.88
C GLY A 13 -10.72 0.02 5.53
N GLN A 14 -9.72 -0.42 4.78
CA GLN A 14 -8.40 -0.81 5.30
C GLN A 14 -7.44 0.38 5.57
N GLY A 15 -7.82 1.61 5.24
CA GLY A 15 -7.00 2.79 5.53
C GLY A 15 -6.03 3.21 4.41
N SER A 16 -6.28 2.80 3.16
CA SER A 16 -5.52 3.20 1.97
C SER A 16 -5.42 4.72 1.81
N LEU A 17 -6.48 5.45 2.17
CA LEU A 17 -6.50 6.91 2.12
C LEU A 17 -5.45 7.56 3.03
N LEU A 18 -5.24 7.04 4.24
CA LEU A 18 -4.20 7.58 5.13
C LEU A 18 -2.82 7.26 4.58
N ALA A 19 -2.60 6.06 4.05
CA ALA A 19 -1.34 5.67 3.45
C ALA A 19 -0.98 6.55 2.24
N SER A 20 -1.95 6.81 1.35
CA SER A 20 -1.73 7.68 0.19
C SER A 20 -1.50 9.15 0.57
N LYS A 21 -2.21 9.64 1.60
CA LYS A 21 -2.01 10.98 2.14
C LYS A 21 -0.61 11.15 2.73
N LEU A 22 -0.17 10.18 3.54
CA LEU A 22 1.15 10.18 4.16
C LEU A 22 2.26 10.16 3.10
N LEU A 23 2.16 9.23 2.14
CA LEU A 23 3.13 9.11 1.06
C LEU A 23 3.15 10.38 0.18
N GLY A 24 1.98 10.92 -0.15
CA GLY A 24 1.87 12.16 -0.92
C GLY A 24 2.49 13.36 -0.18
N HIS A 25 2.25 13.48 1.12
CA HIS A 25 2.85 14.53 1.95
C HIS A 25 4.38 14.41 1.99
N LEU A 26 4.89 13.21 2.32
CA LEU A 26 6.33 12.93 2.32
C LEU A 26 6.99 13.34 0.99
N LEU A 27 6.43 12.92 -0.12
CA LEU A 27 6.99 13.19 -1.45
C LEU A 27 6.97 14.69 -1.80
N MET A 28 5.93 15.43 -1.39
CA MET A 28 5.87 16.88 -1.60
C MET A 28 6.91 17.61 -0.75
N GLU A 29 7.12 17.22 0.50
CA GLU A 29 8.15 17.81 1.37
C GLU A 29 9.57 17.52 0.85
N GLN A 30 9.76 16.42 0.11
CA GLN A 30 11.00 16.12 -0.60
C GLN A 30 11.14 16.87 -1.95
N GLY A 31 10.21 17.78 -2.27
CA GLY A 31 10.29 18.69 -3.42
C GLY A 31 9.78 18.11 -4.73
N TYR A 32 9.09 16.97 -4.73
CA TYR A 32 8.54 16.38 -5.95
C TYR A 32 7.18 16.97 -6.35
N ASP A 33 6.92 17.03 -7.66
CA ASP A 33 5.55 17.19 -8.18
C ASP A 33 4.81 15.86 -8.01
N VAL A 34 3.70 15.87 -7.27
CA VAL A 34 2.95 14.67 -6.89
C VAL A 34 1.52 14.75 -7.42
N LYS A 35 1.05 13.65 -8.00
CA LYS A 35 -0.36 13.49 -8.37
C LYS A 35 -0.91 12.23 -7.70
N VAL A 36 -2.04 12.39 -7.05
CA VAL A 36 -2.76 11.29 -6.37
C VAL A 36 -4.18 11.21 -6.94
N SER A 37 -4.65 10.01 -7.21
CA SER A 37 -6.04 9.75 -7.60
C SER A 37 -6.51 8.46 -6.95
N GLU A 38 -7.62 8.53 -6.23
CA GLU A 38 -8.30 7.36 -5.67
C GLU A 38 -9.47 6.95 -6.56
N VAL A 39 -9.54 5.68 -6.89
CA VAL A 39 -10.63 5.08 -7.63
C VAL A 39 -11.27 4.00 -6.76
N HIS A 40 -12.55 4.13 -6.55
CA HIS A 40 -13.36 3.14 -5.83
C HIS A 40 -14.70 2.92 -6.53
N GLY A 41 -15.27 1.73 -6.36
CA GLY A 41 -16.62 1.42 -6.82
C GLY A 41 -17.70 2.07 -5.93
N MET A 42 -18.95 1.83 -6.26
CA MET A 42 -20.09 2.31 -5.44
C MET A 42 -20.07 1.72 -4.02
N SER A 43 -19.52 0.53 -3.83
CA SER A 43 -19.27 -0.06 -2.52
C SER A 43 -17.93 0.43 -1.96
N GLN A 44 -17.97 1.49 -1.17
CA GLN A 44 -16.77 2.05 -0.50
C GLN A 44 -16.29 1.20 0.68
N ARG A 45 -17.04 0.14 1.05
CA ARG A 45 -16.66 -0.83 2.08
C ARG A 45 -16.78 -2.23 1.50
N GLY A 46 -15.71 -3.02 1.65
CA GLY A 46 -15.67 -4.39 1.14
C GLY A 46 -15.44 -4.52 -0.38
N GLY A 47 -15.42 -3.42 -1.13
CA GLY A 47 -15.08 -3.41 -2.56
C GLY A 47 -13.59 -3.12 -2.81
N SER A 48 -13.09 -3.52 -3.97
CA SER A 48 -11.71 -3.20 -4.39
C SER A 48 -11.51 -1.69 -4.50
N VAL A 49 -10.40 -1.18 -3.95
CA VAL A 49 -10.00 0.22 -4.00
C VAL A 49 -8.59 0.31 -4.54
N VAL A 50 -8.35 1.24 -5.45
CA VAL A 50 -7.02 1.55 -5.95
C VAL A 50 -6.74 3.03 -5.86
N THR A 51 -5.55 3.38 -5.37
CA THR A 51 -5.03 4.73 -5.37
C THR A 51 -3.75 4.77 -6.18
N TYR A 52 -3.71 5.65 -7.15
CA TYR A 52 -2.52 5.96 -7.93
C TYR A 52 -1.74 7.09 -7.26
N VAL A 53 -0.44 6.89 -7.06
CA VAL A 53 0.48 7.93 -6.59
C VAL A 53 1.61 8.03 -7.59
N ARG A 54 1.74 9.16 -8.25
CA ARG A 54 2.81 9.44 -9.20
C ARG A 54 3.61 10.64 -8.74
N TYR A 55 4.94 10.55 -8.84
CA TYR A 55 5.82 11.63 -8.42
C TYR A 55 7.09 11.72 -9.27
N GLY A 56 7.66 12.89 -9.36
CA GLY A 56 8.87 13.17 -10.14
C GLY A 56 9.13 14.67 -10.26
N ASP A 57 10.02 15.09 -11.16
CA ASP A 57 10.26 16.52 -11.37
C ASP A 57 9.02 17.23 -11.94
N LYS A 58 8.26 16.54 -12.79
CA LYS A 58 6.98 17.02 -13.33
C LYS A 58 6.07 15.85 -13.66
N VAL A 59 4.82 15.90 -13.20
CA VAL A 59 3.80 14.88 -13.42
C VAL A 59 2.52 15.50 -13.95
N TYR A 60 2.07 15.08 -15.14
CA TYR A 60 0.92 15.68 -15.82
C TYR A 60 -0.40 14.93 -15.58
N SER A 61 -0.35 13.67 -15.17
CA SER A 61 -1.53 12.83 -14.95
C SER A 61 -1.29 11.88 -13.78
N PRO A 62 -2.31 11.59 -12.94
CA PRO A 62 -2.20 10.60 -11.89
C PRO A 62 -2.34 9.16 -12.42
N VAL A 63 -2.82 8.94 -13.63
CA VAL A 63 -3.12 7.61 -14.16
C VAL A 63 -1.85 6.82 -14.41
N ILE A 64 -1.85 5.55 -13.98
CA ILE A 64 -0.78 4.58 -14.21
C ILE A 64 -1.33 3.53 -15.18
N ASP A 65 -0.64 3.28 -16.28
CA ASP A 65 -1.02 2.27 -17.25
C ASP A 65 -0.50 0.87 -16.86
N LYS A 66 -1.04 -0.17 -17.48
CA LYS A 66 -0.59 -1.56 -17.27
C LYS A 66 0.89 -1.70 -17.60
N GLY A 67 1.62 -2.40 -16.73
CA GLY A 67 3.06 -2.61 -16.88
C GLY A 67 3.93 -1.42 -16.49
N GLU A 68 3.39 -0.37 -15.85
CA GLU A 68 4.13 0.84 -15.50
C GLU A 68 4.32 1.09 -14.00
N ALA A 69 3.64 0.34 -13.13
CA ALA A 69 3.80 0.50 -11.69
C ALA A 69 5.19 0.04 -11.24
N HIS A 70 5.94 0.93 -10.61
CA HIS A 70 7.24 0.61 -10.00
C HIS A 70 7.06 -0.17 -8.70
N CYS A 71 5.99 0.13 -7.97
CA CYS A 71 5.63 -0.55 -6.74
C CYS A 71 4.11 -0.68 -6.62
N ILE A 72 3.66 -1.85 -6.16
CA ILE A 72 2.29 -2.09 -5.73
C ILE A 72 2.32 -2.34 -4.23
N VAL A 73 1.63 -1.49 -3.47
CA VAL A 73 1.43 -1.62 -2.02
C VAL A 73 0.03 -2.18 -1.81
N SER A 74 -0.08 -3.38 -1.25
CA SER A 74 -1.38 -4.03 -1.09
C SER A 74 -1.72 -4.32 0.36
N PHE A 75 -2.92 -3.94 0.74
CA PHE A 75 -3.47 -4.19 2.07
C PHE A 75 -4.09 -5.58 2.20
N GLU A 76 -4.31 -6.26 1.07
CA GLU A 76 -5.00 -7.54 1.00
C GLU A 76 -4.38 -8.40 -0.11
N LEU A 77 -4.26 -9.69 0.14
CA LEU A 77 -3.43 -10.58 -0.69
C LEU A 77 -4.02 -10.82 -2.10
N LEU A 78 -5.35 -10.98 -2.20
CA LEU A 78 -6.01 -11.16 -3.51
C LEU A 78 -5.95 -9.88 -4.34
N GLU A 79 -6.04 -8.71 -3.69
CA GLU A 79 -5.92 -7.42 -4.38
C GLU A 79 -4.50 -7.23 -4.93
N ALA A 80 -3.44 -7.69 -4.23
CA ALA A 80 -2.09 -7.70 -4.78
C ALA A 80 -2.01 -8.50 -6.11
N ALA A 81 -2.59 -9.68 -6.12
CA ALA A 81 -2.62 -10.53 -7.31
C ALA A 81 -3.51 -9.96 -8.43
N ARG A 82 -4.64 -9.33 -8.08
CA ARG A 82 -5.59 -8.71 -9.03
C ARG A 82 -4.95 -7.59 -9.84
N TRP A 83 -4.08 -6.79 -9.22
CA TRP A 83 -3.43 -5.65 -9.85
C TRP A 83 -2.03 -5.98 -10.41
N LEU A 84 -1.61 -7.24 -10.40
CA LEU A 84 -0.29 -7.68 -10.87
C LEU A 84 0.02 -7.22 -12.30
N GLU A 85 -0.97 -7.17 -13.19
CA GLU A 85 -0.80 -6.74 -14.59
C GLU A 85 -0.32 -5.29 -14.74
N TYR A 86 -0.45 -4.47 -13.70
CA TYR A 86 0.06 -3.10 -13.68
C TYR A 86 1.52 -3.00 -13.28
N LEU A 87 2.08 -4.06 -12.67
CA LEU A 87 3.47 -4.07 -12.25
C LEU A 87 4.40 -4.11 -13.46
N ARG A 88 5.38 -3.22 -13.49
CA ARG A 88 6.42 -3.24 -14.51
C ARG A 88 7.36 -4.45 -14.32
N PRO A 89 8.07 -4.89 -15.36
CA PRO A 89 9.22 -5.78 -15.19
C PRO A 89 10.16 -5.16 -14.16
N ASP A 90 10.71 -5.93 -13.23
CA ASP A 90 11.54 -5.48 -12.10
C ASP A 90 10.83 -4.65 -11.00
N GLY A 91 9.53 -4.48 -11.09
CA GLY A 91 8.74 -3.82 -10.05
C GLY A 91 8.64 -4.64 -8.76
N GLN A 92 8.24 -3.97 -7.68
CA GLN A 92 8.12 -4.56 -6.35
C GLN A 92 6.66 -4.60 -5.88
N ILE A 93 6.25 -5.71 -5.27
CA ILE A 93 5.00 -5.80 -4.51
C ILE A 93 5.34 -5.84 -3.02
N VAL A 94 4.76 -4.93 -2.25
CA VAL A 94 4.78 -4.95 -0.78
C VAL A 94 3.36 -5.21 -0.31
N THR A 95 3.09 -6.35 0.31
CA THR A 95 1.72 -6.77 0.61
C THR A 95 1.54 -7.29 2.02
N SER A 96 0.38 -6.99 2.61
CA SER A 96 -0.13 -7.74 3.75
C SER A 96 -0.54 -9.15 3.31
N THR A 97 -0.33 -10.15 4.18
CA THR A 97 -0.85 -11.50 3.97
C THR A 97 -2.32 -11.64 4.36
N GLN A 98 -2.96 -10.55 4.79
CA GLN A 98 -4.38 -10.53 5.15
C GLN A 98 -5.23 -10.97 3.97
N GLN A 99 -6.24 -11.80 4.25
CA GLN A 99 -7.23 -12.27 3.30
C GLN A 99 -8.62 -11.77 3.72
N ILE A 100 -9.33 -11.18 2.79
CA ILE A 100 -10.71 -10.70 2.97
C ILE A 100 -11.55 -11.31 1.85
N ASP A 101 -12.48 -12.17 2.22
CA ASP A 101 -13.32 -12.87 1.25
C ASP A 101 -14.18 -11.89 0.44
N PRO A 102 -14.02 -11.82 -0.89
CA PRO A 102 -14.93 -11.05 -1.74
C PRO A 102 -16.29 -11.75 -1.85
N MET A 103 -17.31 -11.02 -2.30
CA MET A 103 -18.68 -11.55 -2.40
C MET A 103 -18.82 -12.93 -3.08
N PRO A 104 -18.12 -13.23 -4.17
CA PRO A 104 -18.19 -14.57 -4.79
C PRO A 104 -17.70 -15.71 -3.87
N VAL A 105 -16.74 -15.43 -2.99
CA VAL A 105 -16.24 -16.39 -2.00
C VAL A 105 -17.26 -16.52 -0.86
N ILE A 106 -17.75 -15.39 -0.33
CA ILE A 106 -18.76 -15.36 0.74
C ILE A 106 -20.01 -16.13 0.34
N THR A 107 -20.44 -16.01 -0.92
CA THR A 107 -21.63 -16.72 -1.45
C THR A 107 -21.36 -18.17 -1.80
N GLY A 108 -20.11 -18.66 -1.71
CA GLY A 108 -19.72 -20.01 -2.07
C GLY A 108 -19.65 -20.29 -3.57
N ALA A 109 -19.72 -19.26 -4.42
CA ALA A 109 -19.63 -19.42 -5.88
C ALA A 109 -18.24 -19.85 -6.33
N VAL A 110 -17.19 -19.41 -5.63
CA VAL A 110 -15.79 -19.79 -5.86
C VAL A 110 -15.05 -19.87 -4.52
N ALA A 111 -13.92 -20.60 -4.48
CA ALA A 111 -13.02 -20.58 -3.33
C ALA A 111 -12.07 -19.37 -3.39
N TYR A 112 -11.58 -18.90 -2.22
CA TYR A 112 -10.49 -17.96 -2.19
C TYR A 112 -9.24 -18.62 -2.81
N PRO A 113 -8.51 -17.94 -3.72
CA PRO A 113 -7.35 -18.55 -4.38
C PRO A 113 -6.21 -18.83 -3.40
N GLU A 114 -5.65 -20.02 -3.49
CA GLU A 114 -4.51 -20.44 -2.68
C GLU A 114 -3.17 -20.04 -3.31
N ASP A 115 -2.10 -20.01 -2.50
CA ASP A 115 -0.72 -19.83 -2.94
C ASP A 115 -0.45 -18.56 -3.77
N LEU A 116 -1.16 -17.46 -3.47
CA LEU A 116 -1.09 -16.24 -4.26
C LEU A 116 0.33 -15.64 -4.30
N VAL A 117 1.08 -15.68 -3.19
CA VAL A 117 2.47 -15.19 -3.16
C VAL A 117 3.33 -15.99 -4.13
N ALA A 118 3.27 -17.32 -4.06
CA ALA A 118 4.03 -18.19 -4.96
C ALA A 118 3.63 -18.00 -6.43
N LYS A 119 2.34 -17.81 -6.70
CA LYS A 119 1.83 -17.54 -8.05
C LYS A 119 2.31 -16.22 -8.63
N MET A 120 2.33 -15.16 -7.82
CA MET A 120 2.86 -13.85 -8.24
C MET A 120 4.37 -13.92 -8.48
N GLN A 121 5.12 -14.64 -7.63
CA GLN A 121 6.56 -14.86 -7.82
C GLN A 121 6.84 -15.70 -9.07
N ALA A 122 6.07 -16.75 -9.33
CA ALA A 122 6.17 -17.55 -10.55
C ALA A 122 5.87 -16.75 -11.82
N ALA A 123 5.05 -15.70 -11.72
CA ALA A 123 4.80 -14.74 -12.80
C ALA A 123 5.92 -13.67 -12.95
N GLY A 124 6.99 -13.76 -12.14
CA GLY A 124 8.15 -12.88 -12.23
C GLY A 124 8.13 -11.66 -11.31
N ALA A 125 7.11 -11.52 -10.44
CA ALA A 125 7.06 -10.40 -9.50
C ALA A 125 8.01 -10.61 -8.30
N LYS A 126 8.63 -9.52 -7.84
CA LYS A 126 9.29 -9.49 -6.53
C LYS A 126 8.23 -9.21 -5.49
N VAL A 127 8.02 -10.14 -4.57
CA VAL A 127 6.94 -10.04 -3.57
C VAL A 127 7.53 -10.04 -2.18
N ASP A 128 7.27 -8.97 -1.45
CA ASP A 128 7.56 -8.80 -0.03
C ASP A 128 6.23 -8.86 0.74
N ALA A 129 5.96 -9.98 1.39
CA ALA A 129 4.70 -10.27 2.04
C ALA A 129 4.92 -10.43 3.55
N LEU A 130 4.11 -9.73 4.37
CA LEU A 130 4.23 -9.78 5.83
C LEU A 130 2.84 -9.79 6.51
N ASP A 131 2.77 -10.34 7.70
CA ASP A 131 1.56 -10.30 8.52
C ASP A 131 1.42 -8.93 9.21
N CYS A 132 0.91 -7.97 8.44
CA CYS A 132 0.68 -6.62 8.94
C CYS A 132 -0.36 -6.57 10.08
N LEU A 133 -1.31 -7.51 10.12
CA LEU A 133 -2.33 -7.53 11.15
C LEU A 133 -1.74 -7.89 12.51
N ALA A 134 -0.93 -8.95 12.58
CA ALA A 134 -0.24 -9.36 13.82
C ALA A 134 0.65 -8.22 14.36
N LEU A 135 1.43 -7.56 13.48
CA LEU A 135 2.27 -6.43 13.84
C LEU A 135 1.47 -5.20 14.31
N ALA A 136 0.32 -4.93 13.68
CA ALA A 136 -0.56 -3.84 14.10
C ALA A 136 -1.19 -4.11 15.47
N GLU A 137 -1.58 -5.36 15.75
CA GLU A 137 -2.08 -5.78 17.08
C GLU A 137 -0.98 -5.68 18.15
N GLU A 138 0.26 -6.04 17.84
CA GLU A 138 1.43 -5.82 18.70
C GLU A 138 1.66 -4.32 18.98
N ALA A 139 1.43 -3.47 18.00
CA ALA A 139 1.48 -2.02 18.19
C ALA A 139 0.39 -1.52 19.14
N GLY A 140 -0.75 -2.22 19.21
CA GLY A 140 -1.88 -1.91 20.08
C GLY A 140 -3.22 -1.70 19.37
N SER A 141 -3.30 -1.85 18.05
CA SER A 141 -4.56 -1.74 17.31
C SER A 141 -4.48 -2.34 15.92
N SER A 142 -5.41 -3.24 15.60
CA SER A 142 -5.60 -3.77 14.23
C SER A 142 -5.83 -2.69 13.16
N LYS A 143 -6.22 -1.48 13.55
CA LYS A 143 -6.40 -0.35 12.63
C LYS A 143 -5.09 0.27 12.13
N ALA A 144 -3.95 -0.08 12.74
CA ALA A 144 -2.65 0.46 12.37
C ALA A 144 -1.92 -0.35 11.27
N VAL A 145 -2.59 -1.30 10.63
CA VAL A 145 -2.08 -2.10 9.49
C VAL A 145 -1.47 -1.21 8.40
N ASN A 146 -2.10 -0.07 8.13
CA ASN A 146 -1.61 0.88 7.15
C ASN A 146 -0.22 1.43 7.48
N LEU A 147 0.06 1.76 8.75
CA LEU A 147 1.37 2.26 9.16
C LEU A 147 2.42 1.14 9.20
N VAL A 148 2.05 -0.09 9.55
CA VAL A 148 2.95 -1.26 9.41
C VAL A 148 3.38 -1.41 7.96
N LEU A 149 2.43 -1.40 7.03
CA LEU A 149 2.71 -1.54 5.61
C LEU A 149 3.56 -0.38 5.06
N MET A 150 3.32 0.86 5.52
CA MET A 150 4.16 2.01 5.18
C MET A 150 5.57 1.88 5.75
N GLY A 151 5.74 1.34 6.95
CA GLY A 151 7.04 1.04 7.53
C GLY A 151 7.82 0.05 6.68
N ARG A 152 7.17 -1.02 6.21
CA ARG A 152 7.82 -1.97 5.29
C ARG A 152 8.16 -1.33 3.95
N LEU A 153 7.24 -0.53 3.41
CA LEU A 153 7.44 0.20 2.15
C LEU A 153 8.64 1.16 2.21
N SER A 154 8.95 1.74 3.38
CA SER A 154 10.04 2.72 3.53
C SER A 154 11.41 2.19 3.09
N HIS A 155 11.63 0.86 3.14
CA HIS A 155 12.86 0.22 2.66
C HIS A 155 13.11 0.39 1.15
N TYR A 156 12.08 0.73 0.39
CA TYR A 156 12.16 0.90 -1.07
C TYR A 156 12.33 2.37 -1.48
N PHE A 157 12.54 3.26 -0.49
CA PHE A 157 12.80 4.67 -0.68
C PHE A 157 14.12 5.07 0.01
N ASP A 158 14.86 5.95 -0.64
CA ASP A 158 16.07 6.55 -0.07
C ASP A 158 15.73 7.88 0.62
N PHE A 159 14.81 7.83 1.59
CA PHE A 159 14.46 8.98 2.42
C PHE A 159 14.91 8.77 3.85
N PRO A 160 15.38 9.84 4.55
CA PRO A 160 15.77 9.72 5.94
C PRO A 160 14.58 9.38 6.84
N GLU A 161 14.86 8.70 7.95
CA GLU A 161 13.84 8.31 8.93
C GLU A 161 13.03 9.52 9.43
N GLU A 162 13.69 10.66 9.63
CA GLU A 162 13.07 11.90 10.10
C GLU A 162 11.97 12.37 9.16
N ALA A 163 12.15 12.25 7.84
CA ALA A 163 11.13 12.65 6.87
C ALA A 163 9.86 11.78 6.97
N TRP A 164 10.02 10.48 7.24
CA TRP A 164 8.88 9.59 7.51
C TRP A 164 8.16 9.96 8.80
N GLN A 165 8.90 10.26 9.87
CA GLN A 165 8.34 10.65 11.15
C GLN A 165 7.57 11.99 11.05
N GLU A 166 8.10 12.98 10.35
CA GLU A 166 7.43 14.26 10.07
C GLU A 166 6.14 14.06 9.27
N ALA A 167 6.16 13.20 8.25
CA ALA A 167 4.96 12.87 7.49
C ALA A 167 3.88 12.16 8.33
N ILE A 168 4.29 11.27 9.24
CA ILE A 168 3.37 10.61 10.19
C ILE A 168 2.75 11.66 11.11
N GLU A 169 3.55 12.57 11.69
CA GLU A 169 3.07 13.64 12.57
C GLU A 169 2.09 14.58 11.86
N ALA A 170 2.35 14.90 10.59
CA ALA A 170 1.47 15.77 9.81
C ALA A 170 0.14 15.12 9.41
N CYS A 171 0.11 13.79 9.27
CA CYS A 171 -1.04 13.08 8.71
C CYS A 171 -1.90 12.34 9.74
N VAL A 172 -1.31 11.93 10.87
CA VAL A 172 -1.99 11.14 11.91
C VAL A 172 -2.53 12.05 13.01
N PRO A 173 -3.80 11.87 13.44
CA PRO A 173 -4.33 12.63 14.56
C PRO A 173 -3.49 12.44 15.84
N PRO A 174 -3.23 13.51 16.64
CA PRO A 174 -2.33 13.47 17.81
C PRO A 174 -2.60 12.34 18.80
N LYS A 175 -3.88 12.02 19.03
CA LYS A 175 -4.29 10.95 19.97
C LYS A 175 -3.85 9.53 19.54
N PHE A 176 -3.49 9.34 18.27
CA PHE A 176 -3.06 8.05 17.74
C PHE A 176 -1.59 8.05 17.29
N LEU A 177 -0.87 9.15 17.51
CA LEU A 177 0.47 9.34 16.97
C LEU A 177 1.44 8.27 17.46
N GLU A 178 1.55 8.08 18.76
CA GLU A 178 2.49 7.10 19.36
C GLU A 178 2.21 5.66 18.90
N LEU A 179 0.93 5.28 18.82
CA LEU A 179 0.53 3.97 18.33
C LEU A 179 0.96 3.78 16.86
N ASN A 180 0.75 4.79 16.01
CA ASN A 180 1.08 4.70 14.60
C ASN A 180 2.59 4.77 14.35
N LYS A 181 3.35 5.53 15.12
CA LYS A 181 4.82 5.51 15.09
C LYS A 181 5.37 4.11 15.47
N LYS A 182 4.80 3.49 16.51
CA LYS A 182 5.16 2.13 16.89
C LYS A 182 4.84 1.12 15.78
N ALA A 183 3.66 1.22 15.16
CA ALA A 183 3.26 0.34 14.07
C ALA A 183 4.20 0.49 12.85
N PHE A 184 4.56 1.71 12.49
CA PHE A 184 5.53 2.00 11.43
C PHE A 184 6.90 1.36 11.73
N ALA A 185 7.43 1.55 12.94
CA ALA A 185 8.71 0.98 13.36
C ALA A 185 8.70 -0.56 13.38
N LEU A 186 7.56 -1.21 13.71
CA LEU A 186 7.42 -2.66 13.61
C LEU A 186 7.46 -3.12 12.16
N GLY A 187 6.80 -2.42 11.26
CA GLY A 187 6.85 -2.71 9.82
C GLY A 187 8.24 -2.56 9.21
N GLN A 188 9.03 -1.60 9.69
CA GLN A 188 10.44 -1.45 9.27
C GLN A 188 11.32 -2.61 9.71
N LYS A 189 11.05 -3.22 10.85
CA LYS A 189 11.89 -4.29 11.43
C LYS A 189 11.54 -5.69 10.95
N ALA A 190 10.38 -5.86 10.33
CA ALA A 190 9.82 -7.14 9.94
C ALA A 190 10.53 -7.84 8.76
#